data_b9dffb9c4fcfde5cf0832c86fa9b271d
#
_entry.id   b9dffb9c4fcfde5cf0832c86fa9b271d
#
_cell.length_a   1.000
_cell.length_b   1.000
_cell.length_c   1.000
_cell.angle_alpha   90.00
_cell.angle_beta   90.00
_cell.angle_gamma   90.00
#
_symmetry.space_group_name_H-M   'P 1'
#
loop_
_entity.id
_entity.type
_entity.pdbx_description
1 polymer ?
#
loop_
_entity_poly.entity_id
_entity_poly.type
_entity_poly.pdbx_seq_one_letter_code
_entity_poly.pdbx_strand_id
1 'polypeptide(L)'
;LLENDQYGNFVPSLAEDWTVSEDGLTYTYKLRKDAKWYTSEGEEYGAVTAQDFVTGIKHAVESKSEGLFLIQNSIKGLDAYVKGETKDFNTVGVKALDDHTIQYTLVRPESFWNSKTTSGVLFPVNADFLKSQGKDFGSLKPSSILYNGPYYLKSLTSKSEIQLVKNKDYYDAKNVHIDNVKLTFNDGSNPDSIIKNFEKGQYSFASVMPNSSTYKSVKKNFGDNIVYGLQLGTSYYLGFNLDRQKYDHTAKTTDEQKASTKKAILNKDFRQAVNFGFDRKSYAAQVSGSDAAENTLRSTLVPPTYVQVNGEDFGKVVEKQLVTYGDQWKGVSLDDGQTSLYNPEKAKASFAKAKAELQKQGVQFPIHLDYIVSQVDNSMVQQASSFKQSVESALGADNVVVDLQKVSDDDFQNITYFSDTAAARDYDISGGGWQPDYQDPSTY
;
A
#
# COMPACT_ATOMS: atom_id res chain seq x y z
N LEU A 1 -19.21 8.25 -1.31
CA LEU A 1 -19.77 9.60 -1.50
C LEU A 1 -19.25 10.24 -2.78
N LEU A 2 -17.93 10.27 -2.94
CA LEU A 2 -17.23 10.80 -4.11
C LEU A 2 -16.51 9.67 -4.83
N GLU A 3 -16.07 9.91 -6.06
CA GLU A 3 -15.19 9.02 -6.83
C GLU A 3 -14.06 9.82 -7.48
N ASN A 4 -13.07 9.15 -8.05
CA ASN A 4 -11.99 9.80 -8.76
C ASN A 4 -12.23 9.70 -10.27
N ASP A 5 -12.00 10.81 -10.98
CA ASP A 5 -11.89 10.79 -12.43
C ASP A 5 -10.55 10.15 -12.88
N GLN A 6 -10.34 10.04 -14.19
CA GLN A 6 -9.11 9.51 -14.78
C GLN A 6 -7.83 10.29 -14.44
N TYR A 7 -7.95 11.49 -13.88
CA TYR A 7 -6.84 12.35 -13.47
C TYR A 7 -6.64 12.37 -11.95
N GLY A 8 -7.48 11.64 -11.19
CA GLY A 8 -7.45 11.61 -9.73
C GLY A 8 -8.18 12.75 -9.03
N ASN A 9 -8.94 13.58 -9.76
CA ASN A 9 -9.77 14.61 -9.15
C ASN A 9 -11.03 14.00 -8.52
N PHE A 10 -11.47 14.56 -7.39
CA PHE A 10 -12.72 14.14 -6.77
C PHE A 10 -13.93 14.71 -7.53
N VAL A 11 -14.80 13.82 -7.94
CA VAL A 11 -16.04 14.14 -8.65
C VAL A 11 -17.24 13.56 -7.91
N PRO A 12 -18.44 14.17 -8.11
CA PRO A 12 -19.67 13.65 -7.55
C PRO A 12 -19.95 12.18 -7.91
N SER A 13 -20.43 11.40 -6.92
CA SER A 13 -20.91 10.04 -7.09
C SER A 13 -22.29 9.88 -6.42
N LEU A 14 -22.39 9.21 -5.24
CA LEU A 14 -23.63 9.22 -4.45
C LEU A 14 -23.94 10.60 -3.87
N ALA A 15 -22.93 11.45 -3.60
CA ALA A 15 -23.13 12.84 -3.30
C ALA A 15 -23.07 13.69 -4.57
N GLU A 16 -24.07 14.55 -4.79
CA GLU A 16 -24.10 15.50 -5.92
C GLU A 16 -23.31 16.78 -5.60
N ASP A 17 -23.26 17.16 -4.32
CA ASP A 17 -22.62 18.40 -3.85
C ASP A 17 -22.20 18.28 -2.39
N TRP A 18 -21.28 19.12 -1.95
CA TRP A 18 -20.86 19.19 -0.54
C TRP A 18 -20.40 20.58 -0.15
N THR A 19 -20.50 20.85 1.15
CA THR A 19 -20.00 22.07 1.78
C THR A 19 -19.09 21.76 2.96
N VAL A 20 -18.17 22.67 3.23
CA VAL A 20 -17.25 22.61 4.38
C VAL A 20 -17.45 23.87 5.21
N SER A 21 -17.56 23.75 6.53
CA SER A 21 -17.63 24.90 7.44
C SER A 21 -16.33 25.71 7.41
N GLU A 22 -16.42 27.01 7.81
CA GLU A 22 -15.25 27.90 7.81
C GLU A 22 -14.09 27.41 8.68
N ASP A 23 -14.40 26.71 9.77
CA ASP A 23 -13.41 26.09 10.65
C ASP A 23 -12.82 24.77 10.11
N GLY A 24 -13.30 24.27 8.96
CA GLY A 24 -12.86 23.01 8.35
C GLY A 24 -13.28 21.75 9.10
N LEU A 25 -14.16 21.85 10.10
CA LEU A 25 -14.53 20.73 10.95
C LEU A 25 -15.79 19.99 10.50
N THR A 26 -16.68 20.63 9.75
CA THR A 26 -17.97 20.05 9.38
C THR A 26 -18.10 19.95 7.87
N TYR A 27 -18.28 18.72 7.40
CA TYR A 27 -18.51 18.37 6.00
C TYR A 27 -19.95 17.92 5.84
N THR A 28 -20.71 18.55 4.96
CA THR A 28 -22.11 18.23 4.69
C THR A 28 -22.27 17.87 3.21
N TYR A 29 -22.74 16.66 2.93
CA TYR A 29 -22.92 16.11 1.59
C TYR A 29 -24.41 16.00 1.26
N LYS A 30 -24.79 16.43 0.06
CA LYS A 30 -26.13 16.22 -0.51
C LYS A 30 -26.14 15.02 -1.40
N LEU A 31 -26.94 14.03 -1.04
CA LEU A 31 -27.05 12.78 -1.78
C LEU A 31 -28.02 12.94 -2.95
N ARG A 32 -27.75 12.24 -4.02
CA ARG A 32 -28.66 12.10 -5.16
C ARG A 32 -29.92 11.33 -4.77
N LYS A 33 -31.03 11.71 -5.38
CA LYS A 33 -32.35 11.13 -5.08
C LYS A 33 -32.67 9.87 -5.89
N ASP A 34 -31.92 9.62 -6.95
CA ASP A 34 -32.11 8.52 -7.89
C ASP A 34 -31.19 7.32 -7.61
N ALA A 35 -30.35 7.37 -6.56
CA ALA A 35 -29.56 6.22 -6.14
C ALA A 35 -30.41 5.17 -5.42
N LYS A 36 -30.30 3.92 -5.85
CA LYS A 36 -31.07 2.81 -5.31
C LYS A 36 -30.18 1.63 -4.93
N TRP A 37 -30.70 0.83 -4.02
CA TRP A 37 -30.18 -0.48 -3.69
C TRP A 37 -30.78 -1.55 -4.59
N TYR A 38 -29.95 -2.52 -4.98
CA TYR A 38 -30.34 -3.66 -5.81
C TYR A 38 -29.84 -4.95 -5.20
N THR A 39 -30.59 -6.04 -5.41
CA THR A 39 -30.14 -7.40 -5.10
C THR A 39 -29.10 -7.89 -6.12
N SER A 40 -28.47 -9.04 -5.87
CA SER A 40 -27.59 -9.71 -6.85
C SER A 40 -28.29 -10.12 -8.16
N GLU A 41 -29.61 -10.22 -8.13
CA GLU A 41 -30.45 -10.55 -9.30
C GLU A 41 -30.86 -9.30 -10.07
N GLY A 42 -30.51 -8.11 -9.60
CA GLY A 42 -30.84 -6.83 -10.24
C GLY A 42 -32.21 -6.29 -9.86
N GLU A 43 -32.84 -6.84 -8.85
CA GLU A 43 -34.14 -6.34 -8.35
C GLU A 43 -33.93 -5.13 -7.47
N GLU A 44 -34.75 -4.08 -7.65
CA GLU A 44 -34.76 -2.90 -6.80
C GLU A 44 -35.16 -3.27 -5.37
N TYR A 45 -34.33 -2.90 -4.38
CA TYR A 45 -34.60 -3.15 -2.97
C TYR A 45 -35.14 -1.89 -2.24
N GLY A 46 -34.67 -0.69 -2.63
CA GLY A 46 -35.08 0.58 -2.04
C GLY A 46 -34.12 1.72 -2.36
N ALA A 47 -34.42 2.91 -1.86
CA ALA A 47 -33.55 4.07 -2.03
C ALA A 47 -32.30 4.00 -1.17
N VAL A 48 -31.19 4.58 -1.65
CA VAL A 48 -30.00 4.86 -0.81
C VAL A 48 -30.25 6.13 -0.04
N THR A 49 -30.08 6.10 1.29
CA THR A 49 -30.33 7.21 2.19
C THR A 49 -29.11 7.63 2.99
N ALA A 50 -29.15 8.81 3.55
CA ALA A 50 -28.10 9.30 4.46
C ALA A 50 -27.95 8.41 5.70
N GLN A 51 -29.03 7.76 6.16
CA GLN A 51 -28.99 6.83 7.29
C GLN A 51 -28.17 5.59 6.98
N ASP A 52 -28.05 5.17 5.72
CA ASP A 52 -27.25 4.01 5.33
C ASP A 52 -25.75 4.26 5.57
N PHE A 53 -25.27 5.51 5.44
CA PHE A 53 -23.90 5.87 5.78
C PHE A 53 -23.62 5.82 7.29
N VAL A 54 -24.58 6.25 8.10
CA VAL A 54 -24.52 6.14 9.57
C VAL A 54 -24.46 4.66 9.97
N THR A 55 -25.30 3.85 9.36
CA THR A 55 -25.33 2.39 9.56
C THR A 55 -24.01 1.75 9.17
N GLY A 56 -23.40 2.17 8.02
CA GLY A 56 -22.12 1.66 7.55
C GLY A 56 -20.99 1.84 8.55
N ILE A 57 -20.84 3.04 9.12
CA ILE A 57 -19.80 3.31 10.13
C ILE A 57 -20.05 2.50 11.41
N LYS A 58 -21.30 2.44 11.87
CA LYS A 58 -21.66 1.65 13.04
C LYS A 58 -21.33 0.16 12.81
N HIS A 59 -21.68 -0.37 11.67
CA HIS A 59 -21.36 -1.75 11.28
C HIS A 59 -19.84 -1.98 11.20
N ALA A 60 -19.07 -1.04 10.65
CA ALA A 60 -17.61 -1.14 10.60
C ALA A 60 -17.00 -1.28 12.00
N VAL A 61 -17.51 -0.54 13.01
CA VAL A 61 -17.06 -0.66 14.40
C VAL A 61 -17.47 -2.00 15.00
N GLU A 62 -18.73 -2.41 14.85
CA GLU A 62 -19.27 -3.66 15.40
C GLU A 62 -18.57 -4.90 14.82
N SER A 63 -18.20 -4.86 13.55
CA SER A 63 -17.45 -5.91 12.86
C SER A 63 -15.92 -5.82 13.06
N LYS A 64 -15.42 -4.80 13.75
CA LYS A 64 -13.98 -4.53 13.94
C LYS A 64 -13.23 -4.44 12.61
N SER A 65 -13.79 -3.69 11.66
CA SER A 65 -13.20 -3.51 10.32
C SER A 65 -11.76 -3.01 10.41
N GLU A 66 -10.86 -3.63 9.65
CA GLU A 66 -9.47 -3.18 9.52
C GLU A 66 -9.37 -1.75 8.96
N GLY A 67 -10.35 -1.28 8.17
CA GLY A 67 -10.39 0.09 7.65
C GLY A 67 -10.66 1.19 8.69
N LEU A 68 -10.97 0.86 9.94
CA LEU A 68 -11.27 1.85 10.98
C LEU A 68 -10.12 2.83 11.25
N PHE A 69 -8.86 2.40 11.08
CA PHE A 69 -7.68 3.27 11.28
C PHE A 69 -7.74 4.56 10.44
N LEU A 70 -8.39 4.52 9.27
CA LEU A 70 -8.53 5.67 8.38
C LEU A 70 -9.38 6.80 8.98
N ILE A 71 -10.39 6.46 9.80
CA ILE A 71 -11.44 7.38 10.24
C ILE A 71 -11.55 7.51 11.76
N GLN A 72 -11.02 6.55 12.54
CA GLN A 72 -11.21 6.47 13.98
C GLN A 72 -10.77 7.75 14.70
N ASN A 73 -9.62 8.33 14.32
CA ASN A 73 -9.06 9.54 14.91
C ASN A 73 -9.49 10.82 14.17
N SER A 74 -10.29 10.72 13.12
CA SER A 74 -10.77 11.84 12.31
C SER A 74 -12.18 12.26 12.72
N ILE A 75 -13.11 11.32 12.85
CA ILE A 75 -14.50 11.60 13.18
C ILE A 75 -14.64 11.83 14.70
N LYS A 76 -15.24 12.94 15.08
CA LYS A 76 -15.50 13.31 16.49
C LYS A 76 -16.23 12.19 17.23
N GLY A 77 -15.72 11.79 18.40
CA GLY A 77 -16.32 10.78 19.28
C GLY A 77 -16.18 9.33 18.80
N LEU A 78 -15.67 9.07 17.58
CA LEU A 78 -15.56 7.71 17.06
C LEU A 78 -14.52 6.89 17.83
N ASP A 79 -13.38 7.47 18.19
CA ASP A 79 -12.34 6.78 18.97
C ASP A 79 -12.87 6.32 20.34
N ALA A 80 -13.58 7.17 21.07
CA ALA A 80 -14.21 6.81 22.35
C ALA A 80 -15.25 5.70 22.19
N TYR A 81 -16.02 5.70 21.08
CA TYR A 81 -16.99 4.65 20.81
C TYR A 81 -16.30 3.32 20.47
N VAL A 82 -15.25 3.33 19.65
CA VAL A 82 -14.45 2.13 19.30
C VAL A 82 -13.80 1.52 20.54
N LYS A 83 -13.26 2.34 21.44
CA LYS A 83 -12.67 1.88 22.72
C LYS A 83 -13.69 1.43 23.76
N GLY A 84 -14.99 1.64 23.51
CA GLY A 84 -16.05 1.28 24.45
C GLY A 84 -16.18 2.23 25.64
N GLU A 85 -15.57 3.42 25.58
CA GLU A 85 -15.70 4.48 26.59
C GLU A 85 -17.12 5.09 26.61
N THR A 86 -17.81 5.03 25.48
CA THR A 86 -19.23 5.30 25.33
C THR A 86 -19.91 4.20 24.54
N LYS A 87 -21.19 3.95 24.83
CA LYS A 87 -22.05 3.04 24.05
C LYS A 87 -23.10 3.79 23.23
N ASP A 88 -23.18 5.11 23.38
CA ASP A 88 -24.13 5.95 22.67
C ASP A 88 -23.50 6.42 21.33
N PHE A 89 -23.92 5.81 20.22
CA PHE A 89 -23.47 6.18 18.88
C PHE A 89 -23.87 7.59 18.47
N ASN A 90 -24.87 8.20 19.12
CA ASN A 90 -25.25 9.59 18.83
C ASN A 90 -24.15 10.62 19.22
N THR A 91 -23.15 10.19 20.01
CA THR A 91 -21.97 11.00 20.33
C THR A 91 -20.95 11.04 19.20
N VAL A 92 -21.08 10.15 18.20
CA VAL A 92 -20.22 10.09 17.03
C VAL A 92 -20.61 11.16 16.03
N GLY A 93 -19.63 11.85 15.48
CA GLY A 93 -19.80 12.97 14.55
C GLY A 93 -20.22 12.56 13.13
N VAL A 94 -21.15 11.61 13.00
CA VAL A 94 -21.81 11.28 11.73
C VAL A 94 -23.30 11.33 11.93
N LYS A 95 -24.03 12.09 11.07
CA LYS A 95 -25.47 12.31 11.23
C LYS A 95 -26.19 12.39 9.90
N ALA A 96 -27.26 11.65 9.73
CA ALA A 96 -28.25 11.90 8.71
C ALA A 96 -29.14 13.08 9.17
N LEU A 97 -29.09 14.21 8.48
CA LEU A 97 -29.90 15.39 8.79
C LEU A 97 -31.32 15.23 8.22
N ASP A 98 -31.41 14.57 7.09
CA ASP A 98 -32.61 14.09 6.39
C ASP A 98 -32.21 12.89 5.51
N ASP A 99 -33.15 12.37 4.71
CA ASP A 99 -32.90 11.19 3.85
C ASP A 99 -31.78 11.41 2.82
N HIS A 100 -31.49 12.66 2.45
CA HIS A 100 -30.54 13.00 1.40
C HIS A 100 -29.41 13.93 1.85
N THR A 101 -29.25 14.13 3.16
CA THR A 101 -28.19 14.99 3.69
C THR A 101 -27.42 14.29 4.79
N ILE A 102 -26.16 13.95 4.53
CA ILE A 102 -25.23 13.36 5.51
C ILE A 102 -24.19 14.38 5.95
N GLN A 103 -23.92 14.45 7.25
CA GLN A 103 -22.97 15.38 7.84
C GLN A 103 -21.93 14.64 8.69
N TYR A 104 -20.66 14.99 8.48
CA TYR A 104 -19.53 14.55 9.29
C TYR A 104 -18.96 15.71 10.07
N THR A 105 -18.67 15.50 11.36
CA THR A 105 -17.93 16.44 12.21
C THR A 105 -16.61 15.83 12.60
N LEU A 106 -15.52 16.51 12.29
CA LEU A 106 -14.16 16.04 12.52
C LEU A 106 -13.60 16.53 13.87
N VAL A 107 -12.57 15.85 14.36
CA VAL A 107 -11.79 16.25 15.56
C VAL A 107 -10.91 17.46 15.29
N ARG A 108 -10.38 17.54 14.06
CA ARG A 108 -9.50 18.62 13.57
C ARG A 108 -9.77 18.87 12.09
N PRO A 109 -9.41 20.03 11.55
CA PRO A 109 -9.51 20.26 10.11
C PRO A 109 -8.65 19.29 9.33
N GLU A 110 -9.23 18.60 8.34
CA GLU A 110 -8.57 17.71 7.41
C GLU A 110 -8.95 18.11 5.99
N SER A 111 -8.14 18.96 5.33
CA SER A 111 -8.38 19.40 3.96
C SER A 111 -8.45 18.24 2.95
N PHE A 112 -7.87 17.11 3.31
CA PHE A 112 -7.87 15.86 2.56
C PHE A 112 -9.04 14.92 2.90
N TRP A 113 -9.99 15.34 3.75
CA TRP A 113 -11.12 14.48 4.19
C TRP A 113 -11.89 13.85 3.01
N ASN A 114 -12.09 14.60 1.92
CA ASN A 114 -12.77 14.08 0.73
C ASN A 114 -12.07 12.85 0.15
N SER A 115 -10.76 12.73 0.25
CA SER A 115 -10.05 11.52 -0.20
C SER A 115 -10.42 10.27 0.60
N LYS A 116 -10.74 10.41 1.88
CA LYS A 116 -11.20 9.29 2.72
C LYS A 116 -12.60 8.81 2.33
N THR A 117 -13.45 9.69 1.77
CA THR A 117 -14.83 9.33 1.39
C THR A 117 -14.92 8.36 0.21
N THR A 118 -13.82 8.08 -0.47
CA THR A 118 -13.72 7.06 -1.51
C THR A 118 -13.39 5.68 -0.94
N SER A 119 -13.09 5.56 0.37
CA SER A 119 -12.70 4.32 1.02
C SER A 119 -13.91 3.51 1.50
N GLY A 120 -13.82 2.19 1.40
CA GLY A 120 -14.89 1.25 1.73
C GLY A 120 -15.44 1.36 3.15
N VAL A 121 -14.62 1.78 4.13
CA VAL A 121 -15.05 1.97 5.53
C VAL A 121 -16.13 3.07 5.68
N LEU A 122 -16.26 3.96 4.70
CA LEU A 122 -17.28 5.02 4.62
C LEU A 122 -18.42 4.70 3.64
N PHE A 123 -18.50 3.48 3.13
CA PHE A 123 -19.60 3.09 2.24
C PHE A 123 -20.91 2.89 3.00
N PRO A 124 -22.04 3.17 2.34
CA PRO A 124 -23.35 2.98 2.95
C PRO A 124 -23.69 1.50 3.13
N VAL A 125 -24.47 1.19 4.16
CA VAL A 125 -25.02 -0.15 4.42
C VAL A 125 -26.49 -0.03 4.79
N ASN A 126 -27.37 -0.75 4.09
CA ASN A 126 -28.80 -0.75 4.38
C ASN A 126 -29.08 -1.53 5.67
N ALA A 127 -29.71 -0.90 6.65
CA ALA A 127 -29.91 -1.45 7.99
C ALA A 127 -30.82 -2.67 8.00
N ASP A 128 -31.92 -2.65 7.22
CA ASP A 128 -32.90 -3.76 7.18
C ASP A 128 -32.29 -4.98 6.53
N PHE A 129 -31.54 -4.77 5.44
CA PHE A 129 -30.83 -5.84 4.77
C PHE A 129 -29.73 -6.43 5.67
N LEU A 130 -28.90 -5.60 6.29
CA LEU A 130 -27.88 -6.04 7.26
C LEU A 130 -28.49 -6.92 8.34
N LYS A 131 -29.62 -6.48 8.91
CA LYS A 131 -30.35 -7.25 9.95
C LYS A 131 -30.90 -8.57 9.40
N SER A 132 -31.42 -8.58 8.16
CA SER A 132 -31.96 -9.78 7.54
C SER A 132 -30.91 -10.85 7.26
N GLN A 133 -29.70 -10.43 6.89
CA GLN A 133 -28.58 -11.34 6.61
C GLN A 133 -27.84 -11.80 7.89
N GLY A 134 -27.86 -11.00 8.94
CA GLY A 134 -27.19 -11.33 10.19
C GLY A 134 -25.72 -11.70 9.98
N LYS A 135 -25.32 -12.92 10.36
CA LYS A 135 -23.93 -13.42 10.24
C LYS A 135 -23.49 -13.71 8.80
N ASP A 136 -24.43 -13.84 7.88
CA ASP A 136 -24.13 -14.12 6.47
C ASP A 136 -23.82 -12.83 5.67
N PHE A 137 -24.05 -11.64 6.25
CA PHE A 137 -23.74 -10.37 5.61
C PHE A 137 -22.26 -10.29 5.24
N GLY A 138 -21.95 -9.94 3.98
CA GLY A 138 -20.58 -9.85 3.48
C GLY A 138 -19.87 -11.19 3.25
N SER A 139 -20.60 -12.33 3.28
CA SER A 139 -20.05 -13.64 2.90
C SER A 139 -19.72 -13.67 1.40
N LEU A 140 -19.04 -14.74 0.93
CA LEU A 140 -18.66 -14.89 -0.47
C LEU A 140 -19.85 -15.15 -1.43
N LYS A 141 -21.09 -15.14 -0.92
CA LYS A 141 -22.29 -15.30 -1.74
C LYS A 141 -22.72 -13.95 -2.32
N PRO A 142 -22.98 -13.82 -3.61
CA PRO A 142 -23.48 -12.58 -4.22
C PRO A 142 -24.69 -11.99 -3.52
N SER A 143 -25.61 -12.83 -3.03
CA SER A 143 -26.85 -12.43 -2.34
C SER A 143 -26.64 -11.95 -0.89
N SER A 144 -25.42 -11.95 -0.37
CA SER A 144 -25.14 -11.55 1.01
C SER A 144 -24.96 -10.05 1.22
N ILE A 145 -24.92 -9.26 0.15
CA ILE A 145 -24.88 -7.79 0.14
C ILE A 145 -25.87 -7.22 -0.87
N LEU A 146 -26.19 -5.92 -0.72
CA LEU A 146 -26.87 -5.14 -1.74
C LEU A 146 -25.85 -4.33 -2.56
N TYR A 147 -26.28 -3.92 -3.74
CA TYR A 147 -25.48 -3.21 -4.72
C TYR A 147 -26.10 -1.85 -5.04
N ASN A 148 -25.31 -0.81 -5.15
CA ASN A 148 -25.73 0.51 -5.62
C ASN A 148 -24.80 1.11 -6.67
N GLY A 149 -23.86 0.29 -7.17
CA GLY A 149 -22.87 0.67 -8.17
C GLY A 149 -23.23 0.23 -9.59
N PRO A 150 -22.29 0.43 -10.54
CA PRO A 150 -22.48 0.11 -11.95
C PRO A 150 -22.55 -1.39 -12.28
N TYR A 151 -22.19 -2.26 -11.34
CA TYR A 151 -22.14 -3.71 -11.53
C TYR A 151 -22.70 -4.47 -10.34
N TYR A 152 -23.26 -5.65 -10.63
CA TYR A 152 -23.58 -6.70 -9.65
C TYR A 152 -22.51 -7.78 -9.66
N LEU A 153 -22.20 -8.34 -8.51
CA LEU A 153 -21.45 -9.59 -8.41
C LEU A 153 -22.37 -10.76 -8.81
N LYS A 154 -22.13 -11.33 -9.98
CA LYS A 154 -22.90 -12.49 -10.47
C LYS A 154 -22.44 -13.79 -9.84
N SER A 155 -21.14 -13.99 -9.75
CA SER A 155 -20.54 -15.17 -9.12
C SER A 155 -19.15 -14.86 -8.57
N LEU A 156 -18.80 -15.57 -7.50
CA LEU A 156 -17.47 -15.57 -6.92
C LEU A 156 -17.10 -17.01 -6.57
N THR A 157 -16.13 -17.57 -7.27
CA THR A 157 -15.58 -18.90 -7.01
C THR A 157 -14.14 -18.77 -6.58
N SER A 158 -13.87 -19.14 -5.33
CA SER A 158 -12.53 -19.03 -4.74
C SER A 158 -11.47 -19.73 -5.60
N LYS A 159 -10.33 -19.09 -5.80
CA LYS A 159 -9.21 -19.58 -6.64
C LYS A 159 -9.61 -19.96 -8.06
N SER A 160 -10.67 -19.38 -8.61
CA SER A 160 -11.16 -19.63 -9.96
C SER A 160 -11.52 -18.36 -10.69
N GLU A 161 -12.69 -17.76 -10.39
CA GLU A 161 -13.15 -16.56 -11.11
C GLU A 161 -14.12 -15.69 -10.30
N ILE A 162 -14.16 -14.42 -10.68
CA ILE A 162 -15.20 -13.45 -10.28
C ILE A 162 -15.87 -12.95 -11.54
N GLN A 163 -17.20 -12.93 -11.55
CA GLN A 163 -17.98 -12.39 -12.66
C GLN A 163 -18.84 -11.22 -12.17
N LEU A 164 -18.74 -10.09 -12.87
CA LEU A 164 -19.57 -8.91 -12.65
C LEU A 164 -20.42 -8.67 -13.89
N VAL A 165 -21.68 -8.24 -13.67
CA VAL A 165 -22.64 -7.91 -14.73
C VAL A 165 -23.12 -6.49 -14.53
N LYS A 166 -23.23 -5.73 -15.63
CA LYS A 166 -23.69 -4.34 -15.64
C LYS A 166 -25.06 -4.21 -14.99
N ASN A 167 -25.15 -3.24 -14.06
CA ASN A 167 -26.42 -2.74 -13.55
C ASN A 167 -27.04 -1.77 -14.57
N LYS A 168 -28.10 -2.19 -15.24
CA LYS A 168 -28.77 -1.38 -16.26
C LYS A 168 -29.59 -0.23 -15.68
N ASP A 169 -29.94 -0.35 -14.39
CA ASP A 169 -30.75 0.63 -13.66
C ASP A 169 -29.88 1.53 -12.75
N TYR A 170 -28.55 1.44 -12.89
CA TYR A 170 -27.62 2.37 -12.26
C TYR A 170 -27.87 3.80 -12.76
N TYR A 171 -27.86 4.78 -11.85
CA TYR A 171 -28.19 6.18 -12.20
C TYR A 171 -27.36 6.75 -13.36
N ASP A 172 -26.14 6.27 -13.55
CA ASP A 172 -25.26 6.66 -14.67
C ASP A 172 -24.97 5.50 -15.65
N ALA A 173 -25.91 4.59 -15.83
CA ALA A 173 -25.76 3.41 -16.69
C ALA A 173 -25.39 3.74 -18.15
N LYS A 174 -25.72 4.94 -18.64
CA LYS A 174 -25.38 5.42 -19.99
C LYS A 174 -23.85 5.53 -20.20
N ASN A 175 -23.08 5.77 -19.16
CA ASN A 175 -21.61 5.88 -19.19
C ASN A 175 -20.93 4.55 -18.85
N VAL A 176 -21.66 3.48 -18.58
CA VAL A 176 -21.13 2.14 -18.37
C VAL A 176 -21.18 1.37 -19.70
N HIS A 177 -20.02 1.17 -20.32
CA HIS A 177 -19.92 0.62 -21.68
C HIS A 177 -19.55 -0.88 -21.72
N ILE A 178 -19.16 -1.47 -20.61
CA ILE A 178 -18.79 -2.89 -20.50
C ILE A 178 -19.93 -3.63 -19.82
N ASP A 179 -20.54 -4.61 -20.51
CA ASP A 179 -21.67 -5.35 -19.96
C ASP A 179 -21.27 -6.44 -18.98
N ASN A 180 -20.10 -7.07 -19.19
CA ASN A 180 -19.60 -8.17 -18.37
C ASN A 180 -18.12 -7.99 -18.08
N VAL A 181 -17.72 -8.18 -16.80
CA VAL A 181 -16.32 -8.22 -16.37
C VAL A 181 -16.06 -9.59 -15.78
N LYS A 182 -15.03 -10.27 -16.29
CA LYS A 182 -14.57 -11.56 -15.79
C LYS A 182 -13.14 -11.44 -15.28
N LEU A 183 -12.95 -11.70 -14.01
CA LEU A 183 -11.61 -11.79 -13.40
C LEU A 183 -11.29 -13.26 -13.22
N THR A 184 -10.21 -13.72 -13.83
CA THR A 184 -9.74 -15.12 -13.71
C THR A 184 -8.56 -15.17 -12.75
N PHE A 185 -8.59 -16.10 -11.80
CA PHE A 185 -7.51 -16.29 -10.85
C PHE A 185 -6.24 -16.78 -11.57
N ASN A 186 -5.10 -16.20 -11.21
CA ASN A 186 -3.76 -16.64 -11.62
C ASN A 186 -2.89 -16.71 -10.36
N ASP A 187 -2.28 -17.85 -10.09
CA ASP A 187 -1.47 -18.08 -8.89
C ASP A 187 -0.02 -17.53 -9.02
N GLY A 188 0.31 -16.92 -10.16
CA GLY A 188 1.64 -16.35 -10.41
C GLY A 188 2.73 -17.39 -10.73
N SER A 189 2.44 -18.68 -10.66
CA SER A 189 3.44 -19.75 -10.91
C SER A 189 3.98 -19.75 -12.35
N ASN A 190 3.17 -19.28 -13.31
CA ASN A 190 3.55 -19.15 -14.72
C ASN A 190 3.11 -17.78 -15.28
N PRO A 191 3.89 -16.70 -15.08
CA PRO A 191 3.56 -15.36 -15.59
C PRO A 191 3.36 -15.31 -17.11
N ASP A 192 4.06 -16.16 -17.86
CA ASP A 192 3.95 -16.23 -19.33
C ASP A 192 2.59 -16.77 -19.79
N SER A 193 1.81 -17.41 -18.92
CA SER A 193 0.46 -17.88 -19.22
C SER A 193 -0.49 -16.72 -19.52
N ILE A 194 -0.29 -15.56 -18.88
CA ILE A 194 -1.10 -14.35 -19.09
C ILE A 194 -0.99 -13.89 -20.56
N ILE A 195 0.23 -13.83 -21.07
CA ILE A 195 0.50 -13.44 -22.47
C ILE A 195 -0.14 -14.43 -23.45
N LYS A 196 0.03 -15.73 -23.21
CA LYS A 196 -0.56 -16.77 -24.07
C LYS A 196 -2.09 -16.72 -24.11
N ASN A 197 -2.72 -16.40 -22.98
CA ASN A 197 -4.17 -16.25 -22.91
C ASN A 197 -4.66 -14.95 -23.59
N PHE A 198 -3.88 -13.89 -23.52
CA PHE A 198 -4.14 -12.68 -24.29
C PHE A 198 -4.03 -12.92 -25.81
N GLU A 199 -2.97 -13.60 -26.26
CA GLU A 199 -2.80 -13.96 -27.69
C GLU A 199 -3.94 -14.82 -28.24
N LYS A 200 -4.55 -15.66 -27.38
CA LYS A 200 -5.73 -16.47 -27.71
C LYS A 200 -7.07 -15.70 -27.59
N GLY A 201 -7.04 -14.42 -27.25
CA GLY A 201 -8.23 -13.61 -27.05
C GLY A 201 -9.05 -13.97 -25.79
N GLN A 202 -8.46 -14.70 -24.84
CA GLN A 202 -9.11 -15.05 -23.57
C GLN A 202 -9.07 -13.91 -22.56
N TYR A 203 -8.08 -13.02 -22.66
CA TYR A 203 -7.91 -11.82 -21.83
C TYR A 203 -7.96 -10.57 -22.69
N SER A 204 -8.55 -9.50 -22.15
CA SER A 204 -8.65 -8.19 -22.82
C SER A 204 -7.35 -7.40 -22.72
N PHE A 205 -6.54 -7.67 -21.71
CA PHE A 205 -5.20 -7.11 -21.56
C PHE A 205 -4.28 -8.10 -20.85
N ALA A 206 -2.97 -7.87 -20.96
CA ALA A 206 -1.96 -8.66 -20.27
C ALA A 206 -0.84 -7.77 -19.77
N SER A 207 -0.29 -8.09 -18.60
CA SER A 207 0.95 -7.49 -18.13
C SER A 207 2.14 -8.36 -18.53
N VAL A 208 3.23 -7.74 -18.96
CA VAL A 208 4.49 -8.41 -19.25
C VAL A 208 5.62 -7.79 -18.44
N MET A 209 6.37 -8.62 -17.75
CA MET A 209 7.54 -8.15 -17.01
C MET A 209 8.74 -8.07 -17.97
N PRO A 210 9.48 -6.95 -18.01
CA PRO A 210 10.63 -6.80 -18.91
C PRO A 210 11.75 -7.81 -18.73
N ASN A 211 11.85 -8.44 -17.57
CA ASN A 211 12.78 -9.52 -17.27
C ASN A 211 12.26 -10.92 -17.63
N SER A 212 11.01 -11.04 -18.11
CA SER A 212 10.45 -12.35 -18.48
C SER A 212 11.05 -12.89 -19.78
N SER A 213 11.00 -14.21 -19.94
CA SER A 213 11.48 -14.88 -21.15
C SER A 213 10.69 -14.48 -22.41
N THR A 214 9.43 -14.10 -22.25
CA THR A 214 8.51 -13.72 -23.33
C THR A 214 8.60 -12.26 -23.75
N TYR A 215 9.26 -11.38 -22.96
CA TYR A 215 9.27 -9.93 -23.22
C TYR A 215 9.75 -9.56 -24.62
N LYS A 216 10.83 -10.21 -25.11
CA LYS A 216 11.36 -9.93 -26.46
C LYS A 216 10.35 -10.25 -27.56
N SER A 217 9.62 -11.37 -27.44
CA SER A 217 8.59 -11.75 -28.40
C SER A 217 7.37 -10.83 -28.33
N VAL A 218 6.95 -10.46 -27.12
CA VAL A 218 5.87 -9.49 -26.90
C VAL A 218 6.22 -8.13 -27.50
N LYS A 219 7.42 -7.62 -27.23
CA LYS A 219 7.90 -6.34 -27.82
C LYS A 219 7.94 -6.39 -29.34
N LYS A 220 8.32 -7.52 -29.92
CA LYS A 220 8.32 -7.70 -31.38
C LYS A 220 6.93 -7.74 -31.98
N ASN A 221 5.98 -8.44 -31.32
CA ASN A 221 4.65 -8.71 -31.88
C ASN A 221 3.64 -7.60 -31.56
N PHE A 222 3.81 -6.93 -30.42
CA PHE A 222 2.85 -5.97 -29.85
C PHE A 222 3.50 -4.65 -29.41
N GLY A 223 4.70 -4.31 -29.91
CA GLY A 223 5.47 -3.15 -29.44
C GLY A 223 4.68 -1.85 -29.42
N ASP A 224 3.86 -1.60 -30.44
CA ASP A 224 3.02 -0.40 -30.56
C ASP A 224 1.84 -0.38 -29.58
N ASN A 225 1.51 -1.52 -28.98
CA ASN A 225 0.42 -1.67 -28.01
C ASN A 225 0.93 -1.78 -26.55
N ILE A 226 2.24 -1.72 -26.34
CA ILE A 226 2.81 -1.74 -24.98
C ILE A 226 2.69 -0.34 -24.41
N VAL A 227 1.94 -0.25 -23.31
CA VAL A 227 1.79 0.97 -22.52
C VAL A 227 2.58 0.83 -21.24
N TYR A 228 3.50 1.76 -21.00
CA TYR A 228 4.19 1.87 -19.72
C TYR A 228 3.31 2.66 -18.76
N GLY A 229 3.04 2.09 -17.59
CA GLY A 229 2.29 2.77 -16.53
C GLY A 229 3.07 3.98 -16.01
N LEU A 230 2.34 4.96 -15.50
CA LEU A 230 2.94 6.05 -14.73
C LEU A 230 3.49 5.50 -13.41
N GLN A 231 4.49 6.17 -12.85
CA GLN A 231 4.97 5.86 -11.51
C GLN A 231 3.85 6.10 -10.51
N LEU A 232 3.47 5.04 -9.78
CA LEU A 232 2.39 5.08 -8.81
C LEU A 232 2.79 5.86 -7.55
N GLY A 233 1.80 6.29 -6.76
CA GLY A 233 2.01 6.82 -5.41
C GLY A 233 2.66 5.83 -4.46
N THR A 234 2.58 4.53 -4.74
CA THR A 234 3.19 3.45 -3.95
C THR A 234 4.70 3.60 -3.87
N SER A 235 5.23 3.61 -2.66
CA SER A 235 6.67 3.58 -2.39
C SER A 235 7.07 2.21 -1.86
N TYR A 236 8.05 1.58 -2.52
CA TYR A 236 8.65 0.32 -2.07
C TYR A 236 9.95 0.61 -1.34
N TYR A 237 10.21 -0.12 -0.26
CA TYR A 237 11.38 0.12 0.59
C TYR A 237 11.93 -1.18 1.18
N LEU A 238 13.17 -1.12 1.63
CA LEU A 238 13.75 -2.11 2.54
C LEU A 238 13.81 -1.50 3.94
N GLY A 239 13.33 -2.23 4.93
CA GLY A 239 13.31 -1.80 6.33
C GLY A 239 14.20 -2.65 7.22
N PHE A 240 14.87 -2.01 8.18
CA PHE A 240 15.56 -2.71 9.27
C PHE A 240 14.60 -3.00 10.41
N ASN A 241 14.65 -4.22 10.96
CA ASN A 241 14.00 -4.52 12.23
C ASN A 241 14.87 -4.01 13.40
N LEU A 242 14.46 -2.93 14.03
CA LEU A 242 15.21 -2.30 15.13
C LEU A 242 15.05 -3.02 16.48
N ASP A 243 14.08 -3.93 16.61
CA ASP A 243 13.80 -4.64 17.87
C ASP A 243 13.56 -6.15 17.66
N ARG A 244 14.35 -6.78 16.80
CA ARG A 244 14.27 -8.22 16.59
C ARG A 244 14.57 -8.99 17.89
N GLN A 245 13.68 -9.93 18.24
CA GLN A 245 13.82 -10.81 19.39
C GLN A 245 13.68 -12.29 19.01
N LYS A 246 13.18 -12.59 17.80
CA LYS A 246 12.97 -13.93 17.27
C LYS A 246 14.05 -14.28 16.25
N TYR A 247 14.58 -15.52 16.32
CA TYR A 247 15.72 -15.97 15.51
C TYR A 247 15.55 -17.43 15.03
N ASP A 248 14.34 -17.81 14.62
CA ASP A 248 14.07 -19.15 14.07
C ASP A 248 14.62 -19.25 12.63
N HIS A 249 14.67 -18.12 11.91
CA HIS A 249 15.20 -18.00 10.56
C HIS A 249 16.46 -17.11 10.56
N THR A 250 17.60 -17.70 10.90
CA THR A 250 18.85 -16.95 11.03
C THR A 250 20.06 -17.78 10.62
N ALA A 251 21.05 -17.13 10.02
CA ALA A 251 22.40 -17.69 9.80
C ALA A 251 23.30 -17.50 11.02
N LYS A 252 22.91 -16.72 12.02
CA LYS A 252 23.68 -16.48 13.24
C LYS A 252 23.65 -17.71 14.14
N THR A 253 24.85 -18.18 14.51
CA THR A 253 25.02 -19.41 15.31
C THR A 253 25.29 -19.15 16.77
N THR A 254 25.64 -17.91 17.15
CA THR A 254 25.93 -17.54 18.54
C THR A 254 25.15 -16.32 19.00
N ASP A 255 24.97 -16.16 20.32
CA ASP A 255 24.30 -15.00 20.89
C ASP A 255 25.12 -13.72 20.72
N GLU A 256 26.44 -13.84 20.63
CA GLU A 256 27.35 -12.72 20.32
C GLU A 256 27.11 -12.17 18.93
N GLN A 257 26.87 -13.03 17.92
CA GLN A 257 26.52 -12.59 16.57
C GLN A 257 25.16 -11.88 16.55
N LYS A 258 24.16 -12.42 17.26
CA LYS A 258 22.82 -11.78 17.39
C LYS A 258 22.95 -10.40 18.04
N ALA A 259 23.69 -10.30 19.17
CA ALA A 259 23.91 -9.05 19.89
C ALA A 259 24.71 -8.04 19.04
N SER A 260 25.72 -8.50 18.29
CA SER A 260 26.53 -7.67 17.39
C SER A 260 25.69 -7.07 16.27
N THR A 261 24.84 -7.87 15.64
CA THR A 261 23.92 -7.40 14.58
C THR A 261 22.93 -6.39 15.14
N LYS A 262 22.31 -6.65 16.30
CA LYS A 262 21.38 -5.70 16.93
C LYS A 262 22.04 -4.35 17.20
N LYS A 263 23.25 -4.34 17.76
CA LYS A 263 24.04 -3.10 18.00
C LYS A 263 24.35 -2.38 16.68
N ALA A 264 24.76 -3.13 15.65
CA ALA A 264 25.07 -2.55 14.35
C ALA A 264 23.82 -1.91 13.71
N ILE A 265 22.67 -2.58 13.70
CA ILE A 265 21.41 -2.05 13.16
C ILE A 265 20.96 -0.79 13.92
N LEU A 266 21.17 -0.70 15.23
CA LEU A 266 20.84 0.49 16.02
C LEU A 266 21.81 1.65 15.78
N ASN A 267 23.01 1.40 15.25
CA ASN A 267 23.97 2.45 14.92
C ASN A 267 23.55 3.17 13.61
N LYS A 268 23.41 4.50 13.68
CA LYS A 268 22.98 5.32 12.56
C LYS A 268 23.95 5.26 11.38
N ASP A 269 25.27 5.37 11.65
CA ASP A 269 26.28 5.38 10.59
C ASP A 269 26.37 4.02 9.89
N PHE A 270 26.09 2.92 10.60
CA PHE A 270 25.96 1.59 9.98
C PHE A 270 24.79 1.53 9.00
N ARG A 271 23.62 2.01 9.40
CA ARG A 271 22.44 2.03 8.48
C ARG A 271 22.70 2.93 7.28
N GLN A 272 23.38 4.08 7.47
CA GLN A 272 23.78 4.96 6.36
C GLN A 272 24.79 4.28 5.43
N ALA A 273 25.72 3.51 5.96
CA ALA A 273 26.68 2.76 5.17
C ALA A 273 25.98 1.74 4.25
N VAL A 274 25.03 0.98 4.79
CA VAL A 274 24.19 0.04 4.01
C VAL A 274 23.40 0.80 2.96
N ASN A 275 22.77 1.93 3.33
CA ASN A 275 21.98 2.75 2.42
C ASN A 275 22.77 3.28 1.22
N PHE A 276 23.99 3.79 1.44
CA PHE A 276 24.88 4.27 0.37
C PHE A 276 25.53 3.11 -0.43
N GLY A 277 25.68 1.93 0.19
CA GLY A 277 26.19 0.73 -0.47
C GLY A 277 25.17 -0.01 -1.33
N PHE A 278 23.89 0.32 -1.20
CA PHE A 278 22.80 -0.34 -1.90
C PHE A 278 22.61 0.23 -3.32
N ASP A 279 22.95 -0.55 -4.35
CA ASP A 279 22.68 -0.24 -5.75
C ASP A 279 21.21 -0.53 -6.10
N ARG A 280 20.38 0.50 -5.94
CA ARG A 280 18.95 0.44 -6.20
C ARG A 280 18.62 0.21 -7.68
N LYS A 281 19.46 0.71 -8.59
CA LYS A 281 19.24 0.52 -10.03
C LYS A 281 19.41 -0.94 -10.42
N SER A 282 20.48 -1.58 -9.96
CA SER A 282 20.69 -3.02 -10.18
C SER A 282 19.60 -3.87 -9.52
N TYR A 283 19.13 -3.46 -8.34
CA TYR A 283 18.02 -4.11 -7.65
C TYR A 283 16.70 -3.97 -8.43
N ALA A 284 16.33 -2.78 -8.87
CA ALA A 284 15.12 -2.53 -9.66
C ALA A 284 15.15 -3.25 -11.01
N ALA A 285 16.33 -3.35 -11.63
CA ALA A 285 16.51 -4.03 -12.93
C ALA A 285 16.14 -5.51 -12.90
N GLN A 286 16.14 -6.15 -11.72
CA GLN A 286 15.70 -7.54 -11.58
C GLN A 286 14.22 -7.72 -11.92
N VAL A 287 13.40 -6.66 -11.82
CA VAL A 287 11.98 -6.68 -12.12
C VAL A 287 11.66 -5.85 -13.37
N SER A 288 12.13 -4.60 -13.41
CA SER A 288 11.78 -3.66 -14.49
C SER A 288 12.67 -3.76 -15.72
N GLY A 289 13.71 -4.61 -15.70
CA GLY A 289 14.73 -4.66 -16.74
C GLY A 289 15.69 -3.46 -16.68
N SER A 290 16.87 -3.57 -17.32
CA SER A 290 17.91 -2.55 -17.28
C SER A 290 17.46 -1.19 -17.86
N ASP A 291 16.61 -1.24 -18.90
CA ASP A 291 16.20 -0.03 -19.64
C ASP A 291 15.21 0.84 -18.87
N ALA A 292 14.40 0.25 -18.00
CA ALA A 292 13.38 0.94 -17.22
C ALA A 292 13.74 1.12 -15.74
N ALA A 293 14.79 0.47 -15.25
CA ALA A 293 15.13 0.41 -13.84
C ALA A 293 15.27 1.78 -13.19
N GLU A 294 15.95 2.71 -13.83
CA GLU A 294 16.20 4.04 -13.28
C GLU A 294 14.90 4.83 -13.11
N ASN A 295 13.99 4.73 -14.08
CA ASN A 295 12.71 5.45 -14.07
C ASN A 295 11.77 4.99 -12.94
N THR A 296 12.02 3.81 -12.35
CA THR A 296 11.20 3.28 -11.24
C THR A 296 11.74 3.64 -9.85
N LEU A 297 12.89 4.32 -9.79
CA LEU A 297 13.55 4.62 -8.52
C LEU A 297 12.88 5.75 -7.77
N ARG A 298 12.70 5.54 -6.47
CA ARG A 298 12.26 6.53 -5.49
C ARG A 298 13.16 6.49 -4.27
N SER A 299 13.59 7.66 -3.81
CA SER A 299 14.56 7.80 -2.71
C SER A 299 13.93 8.23 -1.39
N THR A 300 12.63 8.53 -1.38
CA THR A 300 11.85 8.95 -0.20
C THR A 300 10.65 8.03 -0.02
N LEU A 301 10.17 7.89 1.21
CA LEU A 301 8.92 7.16 1.46
C LEU A 301 7.73 7.94 0.89
N VAL A 302 7.60 9.22 1.23
CA VAL A 302 6.65 10.14 0.59
C VAL A 302 7.19 10.53 -0.79
N PRO A 303 6.44 10.37 -1.89
CA PRO A 303 6.91 10.81 -3.21
C PRO A 303 7.33 12.29 -3.19
N PRO A 304 8.45 12.67 -3.84
CA PRO A 304 9.03 14.00 -3.68
C PRO A 304 8.14 15.14 -4.16
N THR A 305 7.21 14.86 -5.09
CA THR A 305 6.24 15.82 -5.64
C THR A 305 4.82 15.61 -5.12
N TYR A 306 4.63 14.78 -4.09
CA TYR A 306 3.30 14.43 -3.57
C TYR A 306 2.54 15.62 -3.00
N VAL A 307 3.23 16.51 -2.31
CA VAL A 307 2.70 17.79 -1.79
C VAL A 307 3.74 18.89 -1.92
N GLN A 308 3.27 20.13 -1.87
CA GLN A 308 4.12 21.31 -1.80
C GLN A 308 4.04 21.97 -0.43
N VAL A 309 5.18 22.42 0.07
CA VAL A 309 5.29 23.21 1.31
C VAL A 309 5.68 24.65 0.92
N ASN A 310 4.76 25.58 1.08
CA ASN A 310 4.94 26.99 0.67
C ASN A 310 5.35 27.15 -0.83
N GLY A 311 4.79 26.31 -1.70
CA GLY A 311 5.07 26.34 -3.14
C GLY A 311 6.35 25.61 -3.58
N GLU A 312 7.04 24.96 -2.66
CA GLU A 312 8.22 24.13 -2.96
C GLU A 312 7.87 22.64 -2.78
N ASP A 313 8.31 21.78 -3.69
CA ASP A 313 8.09 20.34 -3.64
C ASP A 313 8.67 19.73 -2.36
N PHE A 314 7.93 18.80 -1.74
CA PHE A 314 8.29 18.16 -0.48
C PHE A 314 9.70 17.56 -0.49
N GLY A 315 10.10 16.89 -1.59
CA GLY A 315 11.44 16.33 -1.74
C GLY A 315 12.55 17.38 -1.60
N LYS A 316 12.35 18.59 -2.16
CA LYS A 316 13.32 19.69 -2.05
C LYS A 316 13.42 20.24 -0.63
N VAL A 317 12.31 20.31 0.08
CA VAL A 317 12.32 20.70 1.51
C VAL A 317 13.11 19.69 2.33
N VAL A 318 12.91 18.39 2.09
CA VAL A 318 13.64 17.31 2.76
C VAL A 318 15.12 17.34 2.40
N GLU A 319 15.52 17.57 1.13
CA GLU A 319 16.92 17.71 0.72
C GLU A 319 17.64 18.78 1.53
N LYS A 320 17.04 19.96 1.67
CA LYS A 320 17.59 21.07 2.47
C LYS A 320 17.77 20.68 3.93
N GLN A 321 16.81 19.95 4.49
CA GLN A 321 16.91 19.49 5.87
C GLN A 321 17.97 18.42 6.04
N LEU A 322 18.11 17.47 5.11
CA LEU A 322 19.11 16.40 5.18
C LEU A 322 20.53 16.93 5.32
N VAL A 323 20.87 18.02 4.64
CA VAL A 323 22.22 18.64 4.74
C VAL A 323 22.56 19.05 6.18
N THR A 324 21.58 19.38 7.00
CA THR A 324 21.79 19.72 8.42
C THR A 324 22.23 18.54 9.28
N TYR A 325 22.01 17.31 8.79
CA TYR A 325 22.42 16.06 9.49
C TYR A 325 23.85 15.61 9.15
N GLY A 326 24.54 16.30 8.25
CA GLY A 326 25.96 16.07 7.97
C GLY A 326 26.34 16.21 6.51
N ASP A 327 27.66 16.36 6.28
CA ASP A 327 28.23 16.61 4.94
C ASP A 327 28.01 15.46 3.96
N GLN A 328 27.78 14.24 4.44
CA GLN A 328 27.49 13.08 3.58
C GLN A 328 26.21 13.27 2.75
N TRP A 329 25.32 14.17 3.16
CA TRP A 329 24.07 14.46 2.44
C TRP A 329 24.19 15.58 1.42
N LYS A 330 25.34 16.29 1.36
CA LYS A 330 25.56 17.33 0.35
C LYS A 330 25.55 16.70 -1.05
N GLY A 331 24.80 17.33 -1.96
CA GLY A 331 24.65 16.90 -3.35
C GLY A 331 23.83 15.64 -3.56
N VAL A 332 23.09 15.19 -2.55
CA VAL A 332 22.07 14.14 -2.72
C VAL A 332 20.81 14.77 -3.29
N SER A 333 20.33 14.24 -4.40
CA SER A 333 18.98 14.51 -4.92
C SER A 333 18.02 13.45 -4.42
N LEU A 334 16.81 13.86 -4.05
CA LEU A 334 15.71 12.98 -3.68
C LEU A 334 14.62 12.89 -4.76
N ASP A 335 14.88 13.46 -5.94
CA ASP A 335 13.99 13.34 -7.09
C ASP A 335 13.81 11.87 -7.46
N ASP A 336 12.64 11.54 -8.00
CA ASP A 336 12.40 10.21 -8.57
C ASP A 336 13.28 10.00 -9.83
N GLY A 337 13.49 8.75 -10.21
CA GLY A 337 14.17 8.40 -11.44
C GLY A 337 15.68 8.64 -11.50
N GLN A 338 16.36 8.60 -10.34
CA GLN A 338 17.82 8.81 -10.26
C GLN A 338 18.48 7.99 -9.13
N THR A 339 19.80 7.89 -9.12
CA THR A 339 20.60 7.01 -8.26
C THR A 339 21.48 7.73 -7.25
N SER A 340 21.22 8.99 -6.91
CA SER A 340 22.13 9.81 -6.10
C SER A 340 22.46 9.25 -4.70
N LEU A 341 21.60 8.35 -4.17
CA LEU A 341 21.87 7.67 -2.89
C LEU A 341 22.87 6.51 -3.00
N TYR A 342 23.13 5.95 -4.19
CA TYR A 342 24.15 4.92 -4.35
C TYR A 342 25.53 5.58 -4.46
N ASN A 343 26.36 5.39 -3.46
CA ASN A 343 27.70 5.94 -3.42
C ASN A 343 28.63 5.07 -2.54
N PRO A 344 29.39 4.14 -3.13
CA PRO A 344 30.29 3.25 -2.39
C PRO A 344 31.34 3.96 -1.54
N GLU A 345 31.83 5.14 -1.93
CA GLU A 345 32.80 5.89 -1.12
C GLU A 345 32.15 6.49 0.14
N LYS A 346 30.95 7.03 0.03
CA LYS A 346 30.15 7.47 1.20
C LYS A 346 29.79 6.26 2.09
N ALA A 347 29.50 5.09 1.49
CA ALA A 347 29.25 3.85 2.22
C ALA A 347 30.46 3.45 3.08
N LYS A 348 31.66 3.41 2.51
CA LYS A 348 32.92 3.10 3.23
C LYS A 348 33.20 4.11 4.33
N ALA A 349 33.02 5.41 4.05
CA ALA A 349 33.28 6.47 5.04
C ALA A 349 32.33 6.37 6.25
N SER A 350 31.02 6.12 5.99
CA SER A 350 30.03 5.92 7.04
C SER A 350 30.31 4.63 7.81
N PHE A 351 30.67 3.55 7.11
CA PHE A 351 31.01 2.29 7.76
C PHE A 351 32.27 2.40 8.66
N ALA A 352 33.29 3.15 8.25
CA ALA A 352 34.49 3.36 9.05
C ALA A 352 34.16 4.03 10.40
N LYS A 353 33.26 5.02 10.40
CA LYS A 353 32.74 5.65 11.63
C LYS A 353 31.98 4.65 12.49
N ALA A 354 31.06 3.94 11.91
CA ALA A 354 30.25 2.91 12.59
C ALA A 354 31.16 1.83 13.22
N LYS A 355 32.12 1.30 12.45
CA LYS A 355 33.04 0.24 12.89
C LYS A 355 33.86 0.67 14.11
N ALA A 356 34.42 1.90 14.09
CA ALA A 356 35.18 2.42 15.20
C ALA A 356 34.40 2.54 16.51
N GLU A 357 33.10 2.88 16.40
CA GLU A 357 32.20 2.96 17.55
C GLU A 357 31.77 1.56 18.02
N LEU A 358 31.37 0.70 17.10
CA LEU A 358 30.92 -0.65 17.38
C LEU A 358 31.99 -1.55 17.98
N GLN A 359 33.26 -1.38 17.55
CA GLN A 359 34.40 -2.07 18.16
C GLN A 359 34.58 -1.72 19.63
N LYS A 360 34.40 -0.44 20.03
CA LYS A 360 34.42 -0.03 21.44
C LYS A 360 33.30 -0.69 22.27
N GLN A 361 32.21 -1.07 21.62
CA GLN A 361 31.08 -1.77 22.25
C GLN A 361 31.25 -3.30 22.26
N GLY A 362 32.43 -3.83 21.82
CA GLY A 362 32.71 -5.26 21.74
C GLY A 362 31.94 -5.99 20.62
N VAL A 363 31.56 -5.28 19.57
CA VAL A 363 30.87 -5.89 18.42
C VAL A 363 31.84 -6.73 17.61
N GLN A 364 31.45 -7.95 17.26
CA GLN A 364 32.18 -8.88 16.40
C GLN A 364 31.80 -8.68 14.94
N PHE A 365 32.77 -8.85 14.05
CA PHE A 365 32.60 -8.79 12.59
C PHE A 365 32.93 -10.14 11.97
N PRO A 366 32.32 -10.50 10.82
CA PRO A 366 31.36 -9.71 10.05
C PRO A 366 29.99 -9.58 10.76
N ILE A 367 29.27 -8.49 10.47
CA ILE A 367 27.86 -8.35 10.85
C ILE A 367 27.02 -9.20 9.90
N HIS A 368 26.23 -10.10 10.43
CA HIS A 368 25.31 -10.95 9.68
C HIS A 368 23.92 -10.34 9.61
N LEU A 369 23.43 -10.00 8.42
CA LEU A 369 22.10 -9.43 8.18
C LEU A 369 21.21 -10.49 7.53
N ASP A 370 20.26 -11.06 8.29
CA ASP A 370 19.26 -11.96 7.74
C ASP A 370 18.22 -11.18 6.94
N TYR A 371 18.16 -11.43 5.64
CA TYR A 371 17.18 -10.85 4.73
C TYR A 371 16.17 -11.91 4.33
N ILE A 372 14.93 -11.77 4.83
CA ILE A 372 13.86 -12.74 4.59
C ILE A 372 13.22 -12.55 3.22
N VAL A 373 12.97 -13.64 2.52
CA VAL A 373 12.35 -13.66 1.19
C VAL A 373 11.46 -14.88 1.01
N SER A 374 10.36 -14.73 0.26
CA SER A 374 9.57 -15.88 -0.20
C SER A 374 10.36 -16.68 -1.24
N GLN A 375 10.54 -17.99 -0.99
CA GLN A 375 11.32 -18.87 -1.88
C GLN A 375 10.67 -19.09 -3.25
N VAL A 376 9.35 -18.88 -3.37
CA VAL A 376 8.59 -19.05 -4.60
C VAL A 376 8.55 -17.79 -5.45
N ASP A 377 8.85 -16.62 -4.88
CA ASP A 377 8.97 -15.37 -5.62
C ASP A 377 10.38 -15.19 -6.17
N ASN A 378 10.59 -15.64 -7.41
CA ASN A 378 11.89 -15.53 -8.08
C ASN A 378 12.37 -14.08 -8.21
N SER A 379 11.48 -13.12 -8.40
CA SER A 379 11.85 -11.69 -8.52
C SER A 379 12.38 -11.17 -7.20
N MET A 380 11.72 -11.48 -6.09
CA MET A 380 12.17 -11.13 -4.74
C MET A 380 13.54 -11.76 -4.42
N VAL A 381 13.75 -13.03 -4.76
CA VAL A 381 15.03 -13.72 -4.55
C VAL A 381 16.15 -13.05 -5.37
N GLN A 382 15.88 -12.69 -6.62
CA GLN A 382 16.87 -12.00 -7.48
C GLN A 382 17.17 -10.59 -6.96
N GLN A 383 16.17 -9.84 -6.53
CA GLN A 383 16.33 -8.53 -5.92
C GLN A 383 17.17 -8.61 -4.63
N ALA A 384 16.87 -9.55 -3.74
CA ALA A 384 17.64 -9.74 -2.52
C ALA A 384 19.09 -10.16 -2.79
N SER A 385 19.33 -10.98 -3.83
CA SER A 385 20.68 -11.35 -4.28
C SER A 385 21.44 -10.12 -4.81
N SER A 386 20.78 -9.22 -5.53
CA SER A 386 21.36 -7.94 -6.01
C SER A 386 21.71 -7.02 -4.83
N PHE A 387 20.83 -6.91 -3.83
CA PHE A 387 21.12 -6.17 -2.59
C PHE A 387 22.36 -6.74 -1.88
N LYS A 388 22.40 -8.06 -1.65
CA LYS A 388 23.54 -8.75 -1.06
C LYS A 388 24.83 -8.40 -1.79
N GLN A 389 24.85 -8.58 -3.10
CA GLN A 389 26.05 -8.32 -3.93
C GLN A 389 26.52 -6.88 -3.80
N SER A 390 25.61 -5.88 -3.89
CA SER A 390 26.01 -4.48 -3.84
C SER A 390 26.53 -4.06 -2.46
N VAL A 391 25.88 -4.47 -1.37
CA VAL A 391 26.27 -4.11 -0.01
C VAL A 391 27.59 -4.79 0.37
N GLU A 392 27.74 -6.10 0.09
CA GLU A 392 28.99 -6.82 0.37
C GLU A 392 30.17 -6.29 -0.45
N SER A 393 29.93 -5.92 -1.73
CA SER A 393 30.98 -5.30 -2.56
C SER A 393 31.39 -3.91 -2.05
N ALA A 394 30.45 -3.12 -1.56
CA ALA A 394 30.73 -1.78 -1.06
C ALA A 394 31.44 -1.78 0.30
N LEU A 395 31.04 -2.68 1.22
CA LEU A 395 31.51 -2.68 2.61
C LEU A 395 32.57 -3.74 2.92
N GLY A 396 32.69 -4.79 2.07
CA GLY A 396 33.57 -5.94 2.23
C GLY A 396 32.89 -7.06 3.04
N ALA A 397 33.03 -8.31 2.56
CA ALA A 397 32.43 -9.48 3.20
C ALA A 397 33.02 -9.79 4.60
N ASP A 398 34.23 -9.32 4.89
CA ASP A 398 34.83 -9.41 6.23
C ASP A 398 34.16 -8.45 7.24
N ASN A 399 33.34 -7.54 6.76
CA ASN A 399 32.67 -6.53 7.57
C ASN A 399 31.15 -6.78 7.67
N VAL A 400 30.51 -7.09 6.55
CA VAL A 400 29.05 -7.32 6.45
C VAL A 400 28.77 -8.48 5.52
N VAL A 401 27.94 -9.41 5.99
CA VAL A 401 27.41 -10.52 5.21
C VAL A 401 25.88 -10.43 5.20
N VAL A 402 25.26 -10.50 4.03
CA VAL A 402 23.83 -10.57 3.89
C VAL A 402 23.42 -12.01 3.69
N ASP A 403 22.68 -12.56 4.63
CA ASP A 403 22.23 -13.93 4.64
C ASP A 403 20.77 -14.02 4.17
N LEU A 404 20.54 -14.61 2.99
CA LEU A 404 19.19 -14.74 2.43
C LEU A 404 18.44 -15.90 3.12
N GLN A 405 17.42 -15.57 3.89
CA GLN A 405 16.55 -16.53 4.55
C GLN A 405 15.35 -16.80 3.65
N LYS A 406 15.40 -17.90 2.89
CA LYS A 406 14.35 -18.32 1.95
C LYS A 406 13.34 -19.19 2.69
N VAL A 407 12.11 -18.69 2.83
CA VAL A 407 11.01 -19.38 3.52
C VAL A 407 9.84 -19.66 2.59
N SER A 408 8.88 -20.47 3.04
CA SER A 408 7.61 -20.64 2.31
C SER A 408 6.87 -19.29 2.20
N ASP A 409 5.94 -19.17 1.24
CA ASP A 409 5.17 -17.92 1.11
C ASP A 409 4.30 -17.68 2.35
N ASP A 410 3.67 -18.71 2.89
CA ASP A 410 2.87 -18.62 4.12
C ASP A 410 3.72 -18.15 5.31
N ASP A 411 4.94 -18.67 5.49
CA ASP A 411 5.85 -18.21 6.53
C ASP A 411 6.30 -16.76 6.29
N PHE A 412 6.61 -16.41 5.03
CA PHE A 412 6.98 -15.05 4.67
C PHE A 412 5.88 -14.05 5.06
N GLN A 413 4.61 -14.33 4.70
CA GLN A 413 3.47 -13.49 5.05
C GLN A 413 3.30 -13.37 6.58
N ASN A 414 3.37 -14.49 7.29
CA ASN A 414 3.23 -14.52 8.75
C ASN A 414 4.35 -13.76 9.46
N ILE A 415 5.57 -13.84 8.98
CA ILE A 415 6.74 -13.19 9.58
C ILE A 415 6.76 -11.69 9.29
N THR A 416 6.28 -11.26 8.13
CA THR A 416 6.36 -9.86 7.67
C THR A 416 5.06 -9.08 7.88
N TYR A 417 3.99 -9.45 7.18
CA TYR A 417 2.74 -8.66 7.15
C TYR A 417 1.84 -8.92 8.34
N PHE A 418 1.71 -10.19 8.78
CA PHE A 418 0.79 -10.55 9.86
C PHE A 418 1.42 -10.54 11.26
N SER A 419 2.68 -10.14 11.39
CA SER A 419 3.33 -9.94 12.68
C SER A 419 3.03 -8.55 13.24
N ASP A 420 2.40 -8.48 14.40
CA ASP A 420 1.93 -7.22 15.02
C ASP A 420 3.05 -6.32 15.55
N THR A 421 4.21 -6.89 15.90
CA THR A 421 5.30 -6.15 16.55
C THR A 421 6.66 -6.44 15.92
N ALA A 422 7.57 -5.49 15.97
CA ALA A 422 8.97 -5.68 15.55
C ALA A 422 9.65 -6.84 16.29
N ALA A 423 9.29 -7.06 17.55
CA ALA A 423 9.82 -8.17 18.35
C ALA A 423 9.42 -9.56 17.83
N ALA A 424 8.21 -9.70 17.28
CA ALA A 424 7.70 -10.94 16.71
C ALA A 424 8.23 -11.23 15.30
N ARG A 425 8.73 -10.20 14.58
CA ARG A 425 9.26 -10.31 13.22
C ARG A 425 10.64 -10.94 13.21
N ASP A 426 10.76 -12.07 12.53
CA ASP A 426 11.95 -12.90 12.52
C ASP A 426 12.88 -12.62 11.32
N TYR A 427 13.40 -11.39 11.24
CA TYR A 427 14.36 -10.94 10.24
C TYR A 427 15.13 -9.70 10.72
N ASP A 428 16.26 -9.39 10.08
CA ASP A 428 16.95 -8.11 10.23
C ASP A 428 16.54 -7.12 9.15
N ILE A 429 16.27 -7.61 7.93
CA ILE A 429 15.84 -6.80 6.79
C ILE A 429 14.66 -7.50 6.09
N SER A 430 13.67 -6.71 5.71
CA SER A 430 12.57 -7.14 4.83
C SER A 430 12.16 -6.03 3.87
N GLY A 431 11.61 -6.42 2.72
CA GLY A 431 10.94 -5.52 1.80
C GLY A 431 9.55 -5.14 2.31
N GLY A 432 9.09 -3.98 1.92
CA GLY A 432 7.73 -3.50 2.15
C GLY A 432 7.32 -2.50 1.08
N GLY A 433 6.03 -2.22 1.02
CA GLY A 433 5.46 -1.18 0.17
C GLY A 433 4.33 -0.47 0.89
N TRP A 434 4.15 0.80 0.60
CA TRP A 434 3.04 1.58 1.12
C TRP A 434 2.43 2.44 0.01
N GLN A 435 1.13 2.35 -0.11
CA GLN A 435 0.33 3.20 -1.00
C GLN A 435 -0.40 4.24 -0.15
N PRO A 436 -0.52 5.50 -0.61
CA PRO A 436 -1.23 6.50 0.16
C PRO A 436 -2.73 6.15 0.27
N ASP A 437 -3.24 6.17 1.49
CA ASP A 437 -4.68 5.93 1.77
C ASP A 437 -5.52 7.19 1.59
N TYR A 438 -4.87 8.36 1.73
CA TYR A 438 -5.48 9.69 1.60
C TYR A 438 -4.44 10.73 1.19
N GLN A 439 -4.90 11.90 0.73
CA GLN A 439 -4.04 12.93 0.13
C GLN A 439 -3.34 13.82 1.18
N ASP A 440 -2.58 13.19 2.08
CA ASP A 440 -1.71 13.90 3.04
C ASP A 440 -0.45 13.07 3.29
N PRO A 441 0.76 13.69 3.47
CA PRO A 441 2.01 12.97 3.70
C PRO A 441 2.00 12.07 4.93
N SER A 442 1.16 12.34 5.92
CA SER A 442 1.03 11.53 7.14
C SER A 442 0.46 10.13 6.89
N THR A 443 -0.03 9.84 5.67
CA THR A 443 -0.46 8.50 5.28
C THR A 443 0.72 7.53 5.12
N TYR A 444 1.92 8.05 4.87
CA TYR A 444 3.15 7.27 4.77
C TYR A 444 3.79 7.14 6.15
#